data_15fd28ed7fdf60c83eea559f27a47eaa
#
_entry.id   15fd28ed7fdf60c83eea559f27a47eaa
#
_cell.length_a   1.000
_cell.length_b   1.000
_cell.length_c   1.000
_cell.angle_alpha   90.00
_cell.angle_beta   90.00
_cell.angle_gamma   90.00
#
_symmetry.space_group_name_H-M   'P 1'
#
loop_
_entity.id
_entity.type
_entity.pdbx_description
1 polymer ?
#
loop_
_entity_poly.entity_id
_entity_poly.type
_entity_poly.pdbx_seq_one_letter_code
_entity_poly.pdbx_strand_id
1 'polypeptide(L)'
;RGTTSLKIVQMVREAGAREVHMRIASPPTTNSCFYGVDTPEKAKLLASRMSIEEMAAYIKVDSLAFLTIDGLYRAVGEAKRNSEIPQFCDACFTGEYPTALTDHEKPNDVAKATRLAEAG
;
A
#
# COMPACT_ATOMS: atom_id res chain seq x y z
N ARG A 1 -9.41 4.08 -1.68
CA ARG A 1 -10.70 3.81 -2.37
C ARG A 1 -10.72 4.38 -3.80
N GLY A 2 -9.88 5.36 -4.13
CA GLY A 2 -9.77 5.96 -5.46
C GLY A 2 -10.82 7.02 -5.79
N THR A 3 -11.82 7.27 -4.94
CA THR A 3 -12.88 8.24 -5.20
C THR A 3 -12.39 9.67 -5.36
N THR A 4 -11.44 10.10 -4.55
CA THR A 4 -10.81 11.44 -4.65
C THR A 4 -9.99 11.56 -5.93
N SER A 5 -9.17 10.55 -6.25
CA SER A 5 -8.36 10.52 -7.47
C SER A 5 -9.23 10.60 -8.73
N LEU A 6 -10.34 9.86 -8.76
CA LEU A 6 -11.29 9.90 -9.88
C LEU A 6 -11.87 11.31 -10.09
N LYS A 7 -12.25 12.00 -9.01
CA LYS A 7 -12.76 13.37 -9.09
C LYS A 7 -11.70 14.36 -9.58
N ILE A 8 -10.46 14.26 -9.06
CA ILE A 8 -9.35 15.11 -9.51
C ILE A 8 -9.07 14.91 -10.99
N VAL A 9 -9.00 13.67 -11.46
CA VAL A 9 -8.77 13.37 -12.89
C VAL A 9 -9.90 13.93 -13.74
N GLN A 10 -11.14 13.78 -13.32
CA GLN A 10 -12.28 14.35 -14.01
C GLN A 10 -12.18 15.88 -14.14
N MET A 11 -11.89 16.58 -13.05
CA MET A 11 -11.71 18.04 -13.04
C MET A 11 -10.59 18.48 -13.99
N VAL A 12 -9.46 17.78 -14.01
CA VAL A 12 -8.33 18.09 -14.89
C VAL A 12 -8.71 17.91 -16.36
N ARG A 13 -9.46 16.86 -16.68
CA ARG A 13 -9.97 16.62 -18.06
C ARG A 13 -11.00 17.67 -18.46
N GLU A 14 -11.91 18.03 -17.60
CA GLU A 14 -12.91 19.12 -17.83
C GLU A 14 -12.23 20.46 -18.06
N ALA A 15 -11.07 20.70 -17.44
CA ALA A 15 -10.24 21.89 -17.70
C ALA A 15 -9.49 21.85 -19.06
N GLY A 16 -9.64 20.77 -19.85
CA GLY A 16 -9.10 20.67 -21.21
C GLY A 16 -7.82 19.85 -21.36
N ALA A 17 -7.40 19.10 -20.34
CA ALA A 17 -6.25 18.24 -20.46
C ALA A 17 -6.52 17.10 -21.48
N ARG A 18 -5.58 16.90 -22.42
CA ARG A 18 -5.63 15.79 -23.39
C ARG A 18 -5.23 14.47 -22.76
N GLU A 19 -4.19 14.51 -21.95
CA GLU A 19 -3.65 13.36 -21.24
C GLU A 19 -3.50 13.69 -19.74
N VAL A 20 -3.68 12.68 -18.90
CA VAL A 20 -3.48 12.77 -17.45
C VAL A 20 -2.58 11.63 -16.99
N HIS A 21 -1.41 11.98 -16.52
CA HIS A 21 -0.41 11.05 -16.01
C HIS A 21 -0.26 11.22 -14.49
N MET A 22 -0.62 10.20 -13.72
CA MET A 22 -0.57 10.25 -12.27
C MET A 22 0.68 9.56 -11.74
N ARG A 23 1.38 10.24 -10.84
CA ARG A 23 2.55 9.72 -10.12
C ARG A 23 2.30 9.82 -8.63
N ILE A 24 2.35 8.70 -7.95
CA ILE A 24 2.07 8.60 -6.52
C ILE A 24 3.39 8.49 -5.77
N ALA A 25 3.62 9.44 -4.85
CA ALA A 25 4.86 9.53 -4.06
C ALA A 25 4.88 8.54 -2.87
N SER A 26 4.30 7.37 -3.06
CA SER A 26 4.34 6.25 -2.12
C SER A 26 4.23 4.92 -2.88
N PRO A 27 4.63 3.80 -2.27
CA PRO A 27 4.27 2.48 -2.78
C PRO A 27 2.75 2.25 -2.73
N PRO A 28 2.22 1.27 -3.49
CA PRO A 28 0.82 0.89 -3.38
C PRO A 28 0.47 0.44 -1.95
N THR A 29 -0.56 1.03 -1.36
CA THR A 29 -1.07 0.62 -0.05
C THR A 29 -1.98 -0.59 -0.22
N THR A 30 -1.48 -1.75 0.15
CA THR A 30 -2.16 -3.04 -0.02
C THR A 30 -2.75 -3.59 1.27
N ASN A 31 -2.37 -3.04 2.42
CA ASN A 31 -2.79 -3.49 3.73
C ASN A 31 -3.21 -2.31 4.61
N SER A 32 -4.06 -2.58 5.60
CA SER A 32 -4.46 -1.58 6.59
C SER A 32 -3.34 -1.29 7.59
N CYS A 33 -3.32 -0.10 8.16
CA CYS A 33 -2.48 0.23 9.29
C CYS A 33 -3.18 -0.18 10.60
N PHE A 34 -2.42 -0.78 11.52
CA PHE A 34 -2.89 -1.12 12.87
C PHE A 34 -2.12 -0.36 13.97
N TYR A 35 -1.31 0.63 13.58
CA TYR A 35 -0.42 1.39 14.46
C TYR A 35 -0.80 2.88 14.56
N GLY A 36 -2.07 3.21 14.32
CA GLY A 36 -2.62 4.52 14.59
C GLY A 36 -2.92 5.41 13.37
N VAL A 37 -2.61 4.96 12.17
CA VAL A 37 -3.06 5.67 10.96
C VAL A 37 -4.44 5.14 10.54
N ASP A 38 -5.41 6.03 10.41
CA ASP A 38 -6.74 5.67 9.91
C ASP A 38 -6.66 5.29 8.43
N THR A 39 -6.79 4.01 8.16
CA THR A 39 -6.82 3.46 6.81
C THR A 39 -8.10 2.67 6.59
N PRO A 40 -8.62 2.63 5.35
CA PRO A 40 -9.74 1.76 5.02
C PRO A 40 -9.40 0.29 5.29
N GLU A 41 -10.43 -0.52 5.52
CA GLU A 41 -10.30 -1.98 5.51
C GLU A 41 -9.61 -2.46 4.23
N LYS A 42 -8.79 -3.50 4.34
CA LYS A 42 -7.99 -4.05 3.22
C LYS A 42 -8.84 -4.27 1.96
N ALA A 43 -10.04 -4.80 2.08
CA ALA A 43 -10.95 -5.04 0.96
C ALA A 43 -11.41 -3.75 0.23
N LYS A 44 -11.28 -2.59 0.86
CA LYS A 44 -11.64 -1.28 0.28
C LYS A 44 -10.44 -0.57 -0.36
N LEU A 45 -9.23 -1.09 -0.19
CA LEU A 45 -8.01 -0.56 -0.82
C LEU A 45 -7.96 -1.03 -2.27
N LEU A 46 -7.77 -0.11 -3.22
CA LEU A 46 -7.67 -0.48 -4.63
C LEU A 46 -6.51 -1.43 -4.91
N ALA A 47 -5.33 -1.11 -4.37
CA ALA A 47 -4.11 -1.88 -4.58
C ALA A 47 -4.11 -3.28 -3.93
N SER A 48 -5.10 -3.60 -3.09
CA SER A 48 -5.28 -4.96 -2.56
C SER A 48 -6.05 -5.89 -3.50
N ARG A 49 -6.69 -5.35 -4.53
CA ARG A 49 -7.62 -6.09 -5.40
C ARG A 49 -7.49 -5.78 -6.89
N MET A 50 -6.68 -4.81 -7.25
CA MET A 50 -6.47 -4.35 -8.62
C MET A 50 -4.99 -4.25 -8.93
N SER A 51 -4.59 -4.58 -10.16
CA SER A 51 -3.28 -4.25 -10.71
C SER A 51 -3.14 -2.74 -10.93
N ILE A 52 -1.91 -2.27 -11.21
CA ILE A 52 -1.67 -0.85 -11.52
C ILE A 52 -2.41 -0.44 -12.79
N GLU A 53 -2.47 -1.32 -13.79
CA GLU A 53 -3.19 -1.10 -15.05
C GLU A 53 -4.70 -0.99 -14.81
N GLU A 54 -5.26 -1.87 -14.00
CA GLU A 54 -6.67 -1.84 -13.62
C GLU A 54 -7.02 -0.59 -12.81
N MET A 55 -6.13 -0.17 -11.90
CA MET A 55 -6.29 1.08 -11.16
C MET A 55 -6.23 2.30 -12.08
N ALA A 56 -5.31 2.32 -13.06
CA ALA A 56 -5.21 3.39 -14.04
C ALA A 56 -6.51 3.51 -14.86
N ALA A 57 -7.06 2.39 -15.31
CA ALA A 57 -8.34 2.34 -16.03
C ALA A 57 -9.50 2.82 -15.15
N TYR A 58 -9.54 2.37 -13.89
CA TYR A 58 -10.58 2.75 -12.93
C TYR A 58 -10.61 4.26 -12.66
N ILE A 59 -9.46 4.90 -12.41
CA ILE A 59 -9.36 6.35 -12.18
C ILE A 59 -9.28 7.16 -13.47
N LYS A 60 -9.30 6.53 -14.65
CA LYS A 60 -9.32 7.14 -15.98
C LYS A 60 -8.11 7.99 -16.30
N VAL A 61 -6.93 7.57 -15.88
CA VAL A 61 -5.66 8.18 -16.26
C VAL A 61 -5.00 7.44 -17.43
N ASP A 62 -4.18 8.14 -18.18
CA ASP A 62 -3.42 7.59 -19.32
C ASP A 62 -2.20 6.80 -18.85
N SER A 63 -1.64 7.15 -17.70
CA SER A 63 -0.64 6.34 -17.01
C SER A 63 -0.66 6.56 -15.50
N LEU A 64 -0.33 5.49 -14.76
CA LEU A 64 -0.23 5.47 -13.31
C LEU A 64 1.08 4.81 -12.90
N ALA A 65 1.84 5.46 -12.03
CA ALA A 65 3.01 4.86 -11.42
C ALA A 65 3.11 5.22 -9.94
N PHE A 66 3.65 4.30 -9.19
CA PHE A 66 3.94 4.44 -7.75
C PHE A 66 5.44 4.45 -7.51
N LEU A 67 5.84 4.99 -6.39
CA LEU A 67 7.19 4.81 -5.88
C LEU A 67 7.40 3.33 -5.50
N THR A 68 8.61 2.81 -5.74
CA THR A 68 8.97 1.47 -5.23
C THR A 68 9.29 1.52 -3.74
N ILE A 69 9.21 0.39 -3.04
CA ILE A 69 9.63 0.30 -1.63
C ILE A 69 11.09 0.77 -1.48
N ASP A 70 12.01 0.24 -2.28
CA ASP A 70 13.41 0.66 -2.23
C ASP A 70 13.60 2.13 -2.62
N GLY A 71 12.78 2.66 -3.51
CA GLY A 71 12.74 4.08 -3.85
C GLY A 71 12.35 4.96 -2.66
N LEU A 72 11.38 4.50 -1.86
CA LEU A 72 10.96 5.18 -0.63
C LEU A 72 12.11 5.19 0.39
N TYR A 73 12.79 4.06 0.60
CA TYR A 73 13.95 3.98 1.50
C TYR A 73 15.10 4.88 1.03
N ARG A 74 15.39 4.91 -0.27
CA ARG A 74 16.40 5.84 -0.83
C ARG A 74 16.05 7.30 -0.61
N ALA A 75 14.78 7.66 -0.67
CA ALA A 75 14.34 9.04 -0.44
C ALA A 75 14.60 9.53 0.99
N VAL A 76 14.74 8.62 1.96
CA VAL A 76 15.05 8.94 3.37
C VAL A 76 16.50 8.63 3.74
N GLY A 77 17.36 8.37 2.75
CA GLY A 77 18.81 8.23 2.94
C GLY A 77 19.32 6.81 3.09
N GLU A 78 18.48 5.80 2.98
CA GLU A 78 18.88 4.40 3.02
C GLU A 78 19.18 3.88 1.60
N ALA A 79 20.11 2.92 1.47
CA ALA A 79 20.43 2.35 0.16
C ALA A 79 19.25 1.53 -0.39
N LYS A 80 18.60 0.75 0.49
CA LYS A 80 17.42 -0.08 0.22
C LYS A 80 16.76 -0.51 1.54
N ARG A 81 15.60 -1.14 1.44
CA ARG A 81 14.95 -1.80 2.57
C ARG A 81 15.81 -2.96 3.10
N ASN A 82 16.00 -3.02 4.42
CA ASN A 82 16.49 -4.23 5.07
C ASN A 82 15.29 -5.15 5.34
N SER A 83 15.22 -6.30 4.65
CA SER A 83 14.09 -7.22 4.76
C SER A 83 14.07 -8.02 6.06
N GLU A 84 15.19 -8.14 6.76
CA GLU A 84 15.26 -8.83 8.06
C GLU A 84 14.85 -7.90 9.20
N ILE A 85 15.38 -6.68 9.20
CA ILE A 85 15.07 -5.65 10.19
C ILE A 85 14.81 -4.34 9.44
N PRO A 86 13.56 -4.09 8.99
CA PRO A 86 13.23 -2.85 8.31
C PRO A 86 13.52 -1.62 9.19
N GLN A 87 14.17 -0.62 8.60
CA GLN A 87 14.55 0.60 9.31
C GLN A 87 13.36 1.46 9.70
N PHE A 88 12.24 1.33 8.95
CA PHE A 88 11.00 2.08 9.17
C PHE A 88 9.79 1.14 9.06
N CYS A 89 8.67 1.53 9.66
CA CYS A 89 7.43 0.78 9.51
C CYS A 89 6.87 0.96 8.08
N ASP A 90 6.76 -0.15 7.34
CA ASP A 90 6.25 -0.21 5.99
C ASP A 90 5.15 -1.28 5.81
N ALA A 91 4.55 -1.72 6.91
CA ALA A 91 3.60 -2.82 6.95
C ALA A 91 2.38 -2.61 6.02
N CYS A 92 1.89 -1.39 5.87
CA CYS A 92 0.77 -1.10 4.96
C CYS A 92 1.11 -1.29 3.48
N PHE A 93 2.40 -1.27 3.12
CA PHE A 93 2.88 -1.53 1.78
C PHE A 93 3.28 -3.01 1.57
N THR A 94 3.91 -3.62 2.57
CA THR A 94 4.50 -4.96 2.49
C THR A 94 3.60 -6.07 3.04
N GLY A 95 2.72 -5.76 4.00
CA GLY A 95 1.98 -6.75 4.78
C GLY A 95 2.80 -7.40 5.90
N GLU A 96 4.04 -6.95 6.10
CA GLU A 96 4.92 -7.44 7.17
C GLU A 96 4.78 -6.57 8.42
N TYR A 97 3.99 -7.01 9.37
CA TYR A 97 3.75 -6.27 10.61
C TYR A 97 4.81 -6.62 11.66
N PRO A 98 5.45 -5.62 12.31
CA PRO A 98 6.49 -5.86 13.30
C PRO A 98 5.98 -6.53 14.58
N THR A 99 4.67 -6.48 14.84
CA THR A 99 4.02 -7.16 15.97
C THR A 99 2.88 -8.03 15.48
N ALA A 100 2.60 -9.13 16.17
CA ALA A 100 1.47 -10.00 15.85
C ALA A 100 0.13 -9.27 15.96
N LEU A 101 -0.76 -9.49 15.00
CA LEU A 101 -2.09 -8.89 14.94
C LEU A 101 -3.13 -9.85 15.54
N THR A 102 -2.99 -10.17 16.82
CA THR A 102 -3.77 -11.20 17.51
C THR A 102 -5.28 -10.97 17.45
N ASP A 103 -5.72 -9.72 17.43
CA ASP A 103 -7.15 -9.34 17.39
C ASP A 103 -7.73 -9.38 15.96
N HIS A 104 -6.89 -9.55 14.95
CA HIS A 104 -7.26 -9.52 13.53
C HIS A 104 -6.92 -10.81 12.78
N GLU A 105 -6.28 -11.76 13.45
CA GLU A 105 -5.91 -13.05 12.87
C GLU A 105 -7.07 -14.06 13.00
N LYS A 106 -7.25 -14.87 11.96
CA LYS A 106 -8.15 -16.03 12.07
C LYS A 106 -7.55 -17.04 13.06
N PRO A 107 -8.37 -17.83 13.77
CA PRO A 107 -7.91 -18.79 14.78
C PRO A 107 -6.78 -19.73 14.32
N ASN A 108 -6.71 -20.04 13.02
CA ASN A 108 -5.67 -20.90 12.45
C ASN A 108 -4.30 -20.22 12.31
N ASP A 109 -4.25 -18.88 12.22
CA ASP A 109 -3.00 -18.14 12.06
C ASP A 109 -2.30 -17.95 13.41
N VAL A 110 -3.08 -17.81 14.49
CA VAL A 110 -2.57 -17.74 15.87
C VAL A 110 -1.84 -19.05 16.24
N ALA A 111 -2.39 -20.20 15.89
CA ALA A 111 -1.78 -21.50 16.17
C ALA A 111 -0.44 -21.69 15.44
N LYS A 112 -0.25 -21.07 14.27
CA LYS A 112 0.99 -21.12 13.50
C LYS A 112 2.06 -20.20 14.11
N ALA A 113 1.68 -19.00 14.54
CA ALA A 113 2.58 -18.04 15.18
C ALA A 113 3.09 -18.57 16.52
N THR A 114 2.23 -19.17 17.34
CA THR A 114 2.60 -19.78 18.62
C THR A 114 3.62 -20.90 18.45
N ARG A 115 3.43 -21.77 17.44
CA ARG A 115 4.40 -22.88 17.14
C ARG A 115 5.78 -22.37 16.70
N LEU A 116 5.84 -21.22 16.02
CA LEU A 116 7.11 -20.61 15.61
C LEU A 116 7.83 -19.96 16.79
N ALA A 117 7.09 -19.41 17.75
CA ALA A 117 7.65 -18.82 18.97
C ALA A 117 8.17 -19.87 19.96
N GLU A 118 7.57 -21.09 19.97
CA GLU A 118 8.00 -22.20 20.82
C GLU A 118 9.17 -23.01 20.20
N ALA A 119 9.43 -22.85 18.90
CA ALA A 119 10.52 -23.53 18.19
C ALA A 119 11.84 -22.75 18.15
N GLY A 120 11.89 -21.53 18.68
CA GLY A 120 13.08 -20.68 18.84
C GLY A 120 13.50 -20.58 20.27
#